data_380d332d742167609a04bfc27b0c719b
#
_entry.id   380d332d742167609a04bfc27b0c719b
#
_cell.length_a   1.000
_cell.length_b   1.000
_cell.length_c   1.000
_cell.angle_alpha   90.00
_cell.angle_beta   90.00
_cell.angle_gamma   90.00
#
_symmetry.space_group_name_H-M   'P 1'
#
loop_
_entity.id
_entity.type
_entity.pdbx_description
1 polymer ?
#
loop_
_entity_poly.entity_id
_entity_poly.type
_entity_poly.pdbx_seq_one_letter_code
_entity_poly.pdbx_strand_id
1 'polypeptide(L)'
;MKYNQWISISDMMAGIMMIFLLITVSFMLITQKAQEDLRVQNQKLLEINEAMSSIAKDYSDLRQELYEALLKEFGKDLKVWDASIDEDNTIRFNEPEVLFDIGAKQVKKRFKDILDDFFPRYVKILALEKFQNSIEEIRIEGHTSQVWFAANTLEERYLGNAELSQARALEVLKYCFNLKSINSYKEWLVKVFRANGLSFAKPLEDDDKSRRVEFRVITKANKDLLKILDISKDFELK
;
A
#
# COMPACT_ATOMS: atom_id res chain seq x y z
N MET A 1 69.75 1.76 -55.10
CA MET A 1 69.03 2.54 -54.08
C MET A 1 67.53 2.33 -54.04
N LYS A 2 66.83 1.94 -55.05
CA LYS A 2 65.33 1.75 -55.01
C LYS A 2 64.86 0.50 -54.24
N TYR A 3 65.64 -0.53 -54.11
CA TYR A 3 65.23 -1.79 -53.45
C TYR A 3 65.07 -1.66 -51.95
N ASN A 4 65.88 -0.85 -51.25
CA ASN A 4 65.77 -0.66 -49.80
C ASN A 4 64.58 0.18 -49.36
N GLN A 5 64.03 1.04 -50.20
CA GLN A 5 62.86 1.85 -49.90
C GLN A 5 61.60 1.00 -49.86
N TRP A 6 61.43 0.02 -50.69
CA TRP A 6 60.27 -0.87 -50.70
C TRP A 6 60.22 -1.79 -49.46
N ILE A 7 61.36 -2.26 -48.98
CA ILE A 7 61.47 -3.09 -47.79
C ILE A 7 61.03 -2.23 -46.52
N SER A 8 61.53 -1.01 -46.44
CA SER A 8 61.21 -0.13 -45.36
C SER A 8 59.67 0.27 -45.29
N ILE A 9 59.06 0.45 -46.48
CA ILE A 9 57.62 0.74 -46.56
C ILE A 9 56.80 -0.52 -46.21
N SER A 10 57.23 -1.72 -46.65
CA SER A 10 56.55 -2.98 -46.26
C SER A 10 56.59 -3.24 -44.76
N ASP A 11 57.73 -2.99 -44.09
CA ASP A 11 57.87 -3.14 -42.65
C ASP A 11 56.99 -2.14 -41.86
N MET A 12 56.93 -0.89 -42.35
CA MET A 12 56.10 0.11 -41.80
C MET A 12 54.57 -0.24 -41.92
N MET A 13 54.19 -0.75 -43.11
CA MET A 13 52.84 -1.21 -43.37
C MET A 13 52.48 -2.44 -42.50
N ALA A 14 53.42 -3.39 -42.34
CA ALA A 14 53.24 -4.55 -41.48
C ALA A 14 53.07 -4.13 -39.99
N GLY A 15 53.88 -3.14 -39.53
CA GLY A 15 53.75 -2.58 -38.18
C GLY A 15 52.41 -1.90 -37.94
N ILE A 16 51.93 -1.10 -38.90
CA ILE A 16 50.62 -0.45 -38.83
C ILE A 16 49.49 -1.49 -38.82
N MET A 17 49.59 -2.52 -39.67
CA MET A 17 48.58 -3.60 -39.71
C MET A 17 48.53 -4.38 -38.42
N MET A 18 49.67 -4.63 -37.75
CA MET A 18 49.71 -5.30 -36.44
C MET A 18 49.05 -4.45 -35.36
N ILE A 19 49.28 -3.11 -35.36
CA ILE A 19 48.63 -2.20 -34.42
C ILE A 19 47.10 -2.20 -34.61
N PHE A 20 46.63 -2.13 -35.86
CA PHE A 20 45.19 -2.20 -36.16
C PHE A 20 44.59 -3.53 -35.72
N LEU A 21 45.28 -4.62 -35.89
CA LEU A 21 44.83 -5.95 -35.48
C LEU A 21 44.70 -6.03 -33.94
N LEU A 22 45.69 -5.50 -33.21
CA LEU A 22 45.65 -5.41 -31.74
C LEU A 22 44.49 -4.53 -31.24
N ILE A 23 44.29 -3.38 -31.88
CA ILE A 23 43.16 -2.48 -31.53
C ILE A 23 41.82 -3.19 -31.80
N THR A 24 41.66 -3.86 -32.94
CA THR A 24 40.44 -4.58 -33.31
C THR A 24 40.13 -5.71 -32.33
N VAL A 25 41.14 -6.51 -31.97
CA VAL A 25 40.99 -7.59 -30.99
C VAL A 25 40.62 -7.01 -29.59
N SER A 26 41.30 -5.95 -29.16
CA SER A 26 41.00 -5.28 -27.88
C SER A 26 39.59 -4.73 -27.86
N PHE A 27 39.15 -4.08 -28.94
CA PHE A 27 37.78 -3.56 -29.06
C PHE A 27 36.76 -4.70 -29.08
N MET A 28 37.03 -5.80 -29.75
CA MET A 28 36.18 -6.99 -29.78
C MET A 28 36.01 -7.59 -28.39
N LEU A 29 37.08 -7.71 -27.61
CA LEU A 29 37.00 -8.21 -26.21
C LEU A 29 36.22 -7.29 -25.31
N ILE A 30 36.38 -5.97 -25.42
CA ILE A 30 35.66 -4.98 -24.66
C ILE A 30 34.15 -5.04 -25.00
N THR A 31 33.81 -5.11 -26.30
CA THR A 31 32.42 -5.19 -26.74
C THR A 31 31.74 -6.50 -26.32
N GLN A 32 32.47 -7.63 -26.40
CA GLN A 32 31.93 -8.90 -25.90
C GLN A 32 31.64 -8.86 -24.40
N LYS A 33 32.53 -8.31 -23.59
CA LYS A 33 32.33 -8.15 -22.16
C LYS A 33 31.13 -7.25 -21.89
N ALA A 34 31.04 -6.09 -22.56
CA ALA A 34 29.91 -5.17 -22.39
C ALA A 34 28.55 -5.81 -22.79
N GLN A 35 28.56 -6.64 -23.86
CA GLN A 35 27.35 -7.38 -24.26
C GLN A 35 26.93 -8.42 -23.23
N GLU A 36 27.88 -9.14 -22.63
CA GLU A 36 27.59 -10.14 -21.60
C GLU A 36 27.06 -9.45 -20.32
N ASP A 37 27.68 -8.34 -19.90
CA ASP A 37 27.22 -7.56 -18.77
C ASP A 37 25.78 -7.04 -19.00
N LEU A 38 25.48 -6.52 -20.18
CA LEU A 38 24.13 -6.09 -20.57
C LEU A 38 23.14 -7.25 -20.59
N ARG A 39 23.53 -8.41 -21.06
CA ARG A 39 22.69 -9.61 -21.08
C ARG A 39 22.33 -10.04 -19.67
N VAL A 40 23.31 -10.07 -18.76
CA VAL A 40 23.08 -10.40 -17.34
C VAL A 40 22.16 -9.39 -16.67
N GLN A 41 22.37 -8.09 -16.93
CA GLN A 41 21.49 -7.04 -16.40
C GLN A 41 20.06 -7.18 -16.92
N ASN A 42 19.88 -7.39 -18.22
CA ASN A 42 18.55 -7.59 -18.81
C ASN A 42 17.83 -8.82 -18.23
N GLN A 43 18.56 -9.90 -18.03
CA GLN A 43 17.99 -11.12 -17.44
C GLN A 43 17.51 -10.87 -16.00
N LYS A 44 18.29 -10.16 -15.19
CA LYS A 44 17.90 -9.75 -13.84
C LYS A 44 16.68 -8.84 -13.84
N LEU A 45 16.62 -7.86 -14.74
CA LEU A 45 15.45 -6.99 -14.89
C LEU A 45 14.18 -7.77 -15.22
N LEU A 46 14.29 -8.78 -16.07
CA LEU A 46 13.16 -9.66 -16.39
C LEU A 46 12.69 -10.44 -15.15
N GLU A 47 13.60 -11.05 -14.40
CA GLU A 47 13.29 -11.78 -13.17
C GLU A 47 12.61 -10.88 -12.12
N ILE A 48 13.10 -9.65 -11.93
CA ILE A 48 12.51 -8.66 -11.03
C ILE A 48 11.11 -8.27 -11.51
N ASN A 49 10.92 -8.00 -12.79
CA ASN A 49 9.63 -7.63 -13.35
C ASN A 49 8.61 -8.77 -13.24
N GLU A 50 9.01 -10.01 -13.46
CA GLU A 50 8.14 -11.18 -13.27
C GLU A 50 7.73 -11.34 -11.82
N ALA A 51 8.67 -11.21 -10.87
CA ALA A 51 8.37 -11.28 -9.44
C ALA A 51 7.44 -10.14 -8.99
N MET A 52 7.68 -8.90 -9.44
CA MET A 52 6.80 -7.76 -9.16
C MET A 52 5.40 -7.95 -9.74
N SER A 53 5.30 -8.46 -10.97
CA SER A 53 4.02 -8.74 -11.62
C SER A 53 3.23 -9.83 -10.89
N SER A 54 3.91 -10.89 -10.44
CA SER A 54 3.29 -11.96 -9.65
C SER A 54 2.71 -11.41 -8.34
N ILE A 55 3.51 -10.63 -7.58
CA ILE A 55 3.03 -10.04 -6.32
C ILE A 55 1.87 -9.08 -6.56
N ALA A 56 1.95 -8.25 -7.59
CA ALA A 56 0.87 -7.31 -7.92
C ALA A 56 -0.43 -8.04 -8.27
N LYS A 57 -0.32 -9.17 -8.99
CA LYS A 57 -1.46 -10.03 -9.33
C LYS A 57 -2.04 -10.68 -8.08
N ASP A 58 -1.22 -11.35 -7.27
CA ASP A 58 -1.67 -12.03 -6.04
C ASP A 58 -2.37 -11.03 -5.09
N TYR A 59 -1.84 -9.80 -5.01
CA TYR A 59 -2.47 -8.74 -4.24
C TYR A 59 -3.82 -8.29 -4.82
N SER A 60 -3.89 -8.13 -6.15
CA SER A 60 -5.13 -7.76 -6.83
C SER A 60 -6.22 -8.83 -6.63
N ASP A 61 -5.84 -10.10 -6.80
CA ASP A 61 -6.75 -11.24 -6.64
C ASP A 61 -7.24 -11.33 -5.19
N LEU A 62 -6.34 -11.21 -4.21
CA LEU A 62 -6.69 -11.21 -2.79
C LEU A 62 -7.63 -10.05 -2.42
N ARG A 63 -7.37 -8.85 -2.95
CA ARG A 63 -8.22 -7.67 -2.74
C ARG A 63 -9.63 -7.90 -3.29
N GLN A 64 -9.72 -8.46 -4.49
CA GLN A 64 -10.98 -8.76 -5.14
C GLN A 64 -11.77 -9.83 -4.36
N GLU A 65 -11.11 -10.92 -3.95
CA GLU A 65 -11.74 -11.96 -3.14
C GLU A 65 -12.27 -11.44 -1.81
N LEU A 66 -11.52 -10.55 -1.16
CA LEU A 66 -11.95 -9.93 0.09
C LEU A 66 -13.15 -9.01 -0.14
N TYR A 67 -13.13 -8.20 -1.20
CA TYR A 67 -14.26 -7.35 -1.59
C TYR A 67 -15.54 -8.15 -1.81
N GLU A 68 -15.46 -9.24 -2.56
CA GLU A 68 -16.59 -10.12 -2.81
C GLU A 68 -17.11 -10.80 -1.54
N ALA A 69 -16.21 -11.22 -0.65
CA ALA A 69 -16.58 -11.79 0.64
C ALA A 69 -17.31 -10.77 1.54
N LEU A 70 -16.83 -9.52 1.57
CA LEU A 70 -17.46 -8.43 2.32
C LEU A 70 -18.82 -8.05 1.72
N LEU A 71 -18.93 -7.94 0.40
CA LEU A 71 -20.20 -7.65 -0.27
C LEU A 71 -21.23 -8.78 -0.06
N LYS A 72 -20.80 -10.02 -0.14
CA LYS A 72 -21.66 -11.18 0.11
C LYS A 72 -22.23 -11.18 1.53
N GLU A 73 -21.39 -10.83 2.50
CA GLU A 73 -21.79 -10.80 3.91
C GLU A 73 -22.67 -9.60 4.24
N PHE A 74 -22.27 -8.40 3.83
CA PHE A 74 -22.87 -7.14 4.30
C PHE A 74 -23.78 -6.46 3.29
N GLY A 75 -23.83 -6.90 2.04
CA GLY A 75 -24.53 -6.19 0.95
C GLY A 75 -26.00 -5.87 1.25
N LYS A 76 -26.68 -6.68 2.08
CA LYS A 76 -28.07 -6.43 2.49
C LYS A 76 -28.17 -5.41 3.60
N ASP A 77 -27.15 -5.34 4.46
CA ASP A 77 -27.13 -4.51 5.64
C ASP A 77 -26.70 -3.07 5.36
N LEU A 78 -25.90 -2.88 4.27
CA LEU A 78 -25.33 -1.57 3.91
C LEU A 78 -26.37 -0.44 3.83
N LYS A 79 -27.54 -0.72 3.21
CA LYS A 79 -28.61 0.28 3.11
C LYS A 79 -29.23 0.63 4.47
N VAL A 80 -29.32 -0.35 5.38
CA VAL A 80 -29.91 -0.17 6.72
C VAL A 80 -28.97 0.63 7.61
N TRP A 81 -27.66 0.46 7.39
CA TRP A 81 -26.61 1.12 8.16
C TRP A 81 -26.15 2.46 7.58
N ASP A 82 -26.70 2.87 6.43
CA ASP A 82 -26.16 3.95 5.59
C ASP A 82 -24.63 3.82 5.42
N ALA A 83 -24.22 2.65 4.96
CA ALA A 83 -22.83 2.29 4.77
C ALA A 83 -22.56 1.90 3.32
N SER A 84 -21.30 1.99 2.92
CA SER A 84 -20.79 1.56 1.61
C SER A 84 -19.51 0.74 1.77
N ILE A 85 -19.22 -0.08 0.77
CA ILE A 85 -17.94 -0.80 0.64
C ILE A 85 -17.29 -0.34 -0.65
N ASP A 86 -16.10 0.22 -0.55
CA ASP A 86 -15.30 0.64 -1.70
C ASP A 86 -14.46 -0.52 -2.22
N GLU A 87 -14.03 -0.46 -3.49
CA GLU A 87 -13.21 -1.50 -4.14
C GLU A 87 -11.85 -1.75 -3.47
N ASP A 88 -11.39 -0.83 -2.62
CA ASP A 88 -10.17 -0.98 -1.81
C ASP A 88 -10.42 -1.68 -0.46
N ASN A 89 -11.61 -2.28 -0.29
CA ASN A 89 -12.07 -2.95 0.93
C ASN A 89 -12.28 -2.02 2.13
N THR A 90 -12.47 -0.72 1.88
CA THR A 90 -12.87 0.24 2.90
C THR A 90 -14.37 0.18 3.12
N ILE A 91 -14.79 -0.07 4.34
CA ILE A 91 -16.21 0.02 4.75
C ILE A 91 -16.42 1.38 5.40
N ARG A 92 -17.33 2.16 4.81
CA ARG A 92 -17.63 3.53 5.23
C ARG A 92 -19.02 3.62 5.81
N PHE A 93 -19.15 4.22 7.00
CA PHE A 93 -20.41 4.59 7.64
C PHE A 93 -20.62 6.10 7.48
N ASN A 94 -21.67 6.49 6.73
CA ASN A 94 -21.82 7.84 6.19
C ASN A 94 -22.68 8.77 7.03
N GLU A 95 -23.53 8.27 7.92
CA GLU A 95 -24.51 9.07 8.64
C GLU A 95 -23.91 9.63 9.96
N PRO A 96 -23.37 10.87 9.96
CA PRO A 96 -22.65 11.41 11.11
C PRO A 96 -23.54 11.55 12.34
N GLU A 97 -24.83 11.86 12.16
CA GLU A 97 -25.78 12.01 13.24
C GLU A 97 -26.10 10.71 13.99
N VAL A 98 -25.90 9.57 13.33
CA VAL A 98 -26.06 8.24 13.92
C VAL A 98 -24.80 7.81 14.66
N LEU A 99 -23.63 8.27 14.20
CA LEU A 99 -22.34 7.84 14.75
C LEU A 99 -22.01 8.59 16.06
N PHE A 100 -22.11 9.94 16.05
CA PHE A 100 -21.73 10.81 17.16
C PHE A 100 -22.63 12.05 17.23
N ASP A 101 -22.73 12.67 18.41
CA ASP A 101 -23.27 14.01 18.50
C ASP A 101 -22.26 15.06 18.01
N ILE A 102 -22.75 16.26 17.66
CA ILE A 102 -21.89 17.36 17.18
C ILE A 102 -20.83 17.68 18.25
N GLY A 103 -19.57 17.69 17.86
CA GLY A 103 -18.44 17.96 18.77
C GLY A 103 -18.16 16.84 19.80
N ALA A 104 -18.98 15.81 19.87
CA ALA A 104 -18.79 14.71 20.81
C ALA A 104 -17.95 13.57 20.22
N LYS A 105 -17.32 12.81 21.12
CA LYS A 105 -16.52 11.62 20.82
C LYS A 105 -17.22 10.31 21.21
N GLN A 106 -18.28 10.39 22.03
CA GLN A 106 -19.00 9.20 22.48
C GLN A 106 -19.78 8.58 21.34
N VAL A 107 -19.59 7.28 21.14
CA VAL A 107 -20.34 6.47 20.17
C VAL A 107 -21.81 6.39 20.59
N LYS A 108 -22.72 6.78 19.70
CA LYS A 108 -24.17 6.74 19.96
C LYS A 108 -24.69 5.31 20.02
N LYS A 109 -25.83 5.13 20.73
CA LYS A 109 -26.40 3.79 20.88
C LYS A 109 -26.66 3.09 19.57
N ARG A 110 -27.26 3.77 18.56
CA ARG A 110 -27.55 3.19 17.26
C ARG A 110 -26.28 2.69 16.56
N PHE A 111 -25.17 3.43 16.65
CA PHE A 111 -23.93 2.97 16.07
C PHE A 111 -23.31 1.79 16.85
N LYS A 112 -23.48 1.76 18.17
CA LYS A 112 -23.09 0.58 18.97
C LYS A 112 -23.86 -0.66 18.54
N ASP A 113 -25.18 -0.53 18.33
CA ASP A 113 -26.03 -1.64 17.88
C ASP A 113 -25.57 -2.15 16.49
N ILE A 114 -25.15 -1.24 15.59
CA ILE A 114 -24.53 -1.60 14.29
C ILE A 114 -23.19 -2.32 14.49
N LEU A 115 -22.32 -1.79 15.35
CA LEU A 115 -21.00 -2.37 15.62
C LEU A 115 -21.11 -3.76 16.29
N ASP A 116 -22.10 -4.01 17.10
CA ASP A 116 -22.37 -5.30 17.76
C ASP A 116 -22.66 -6.41 16.72
N ASP A 117 -23.34 -6.09 15.63
CA ASP A 117 -23.60 -7.02 14.52
C ASP A 117 -22.46 -7.04 13.51
N PHE A 118 -21.99 -5.87 13.07
CA PHE A 118 -20.98 -5.72 12.04
C PHE A 118 -19.62 -6.30 12.44
N PHE A 119 -19.06 -5.84 13.56
CA PHE A 119 -17.65 -6.07 13.87
C PHE A 119 -17.26 -7.54 14.07
N PRO A 120 -18.06 -8.37 14.77
CA PRO A 120 -17.74 -9.80 14.89
C PRO A 120 -17.74 -10.55 13.57
N ARG A 121 -18.68 -10.23 12.67
CA ARG A 121 -18.76 -10.81 11.32
C ARG A 121 -17.59 -10.36 10.46
N TYR A 122 -17.22 -9.08 10.54
CA TYR A 122 -16.08 -8.50 9.86
C TYR A 122 -14.76 -9.17 10.27
N VAL A 123 -14.50 -9.27 11.57
CA VAL A 123 -13.31 -9.92 12.10
C VAL A 123 -13.26 -11.40 11.69
N LYS A 124 -14.39 -12.09 11.71
CA LYS A 124 -14.48 -13.50 11.28
C LYS A 124 -14.03 -13.70 9.83
N ILE A 125 -14.42 -12.80 8.93
CA ILE A 125 -13.98 -12.83 7.51
C ILE A 125 -12.48 -12.57 7.42
N LEU A 126 -12.01 -11.49 8.06
CA LEU A 126 -10.59 -11.11 8.00
C LEU A 126 -9.66 -12.13 8.65
N ALA A 127 -10.15 -12.89 9.63
CA ALA A 127 -9.40 -13.95 10.32
C ALA A 127 -9.35 -15.27 9.56
N LEU A 128 -10.00 -15.38 8.40
CA LEU A 128 -9.81 -16.56 7.53
C LEU A 128 -8.33 -16.66 7.12
N GLU A 129 -7.79 -17.87 7.13
CA GLU A 129 -6.36 -18.14 6.88
C GLU A 129 -5.84 -17.46 5.60
N LYS A 130 -6.65 -17.46 4.53
CA LYS A 130 -6.33 -16.85 3.25
C LYS A 130 -6.15 -15.32 3.31
N PHE A 131 -6.80 -14.62 4.25
CA PHE A 131 -6.70 -13.17 4.42
C PHE A 131 -5.79 -12.78 5.57
N GLN A 132 -5.88 -13.49 6.70
CA GLN A 132 -5.22 -13.14 7.97
C GLN A 132 -3.72 -12.91 7.81
N ASN A 133 -3.05 -13.77 7.04
CA ASN A 133 -1.61 -13.72 6.84
C ASN A 133 -1.16 -12.54 5.97
N SER A 134 -2.04 -12.02 5.13
CA SER A 134 -1.78 -10.92 4.21
C SER A 134 -2.17 -9.55 4.79
N ILE A 135 -2.89 -9.51 5.91
CA ILE A 135 -3.28 -8.28 6.57
C ILE A 135 -2.13 -7.73 7.41
N GLU A 136 -1.80 -6.46 7.18
CA GLU A 136 -0.84 -5.71 7.99
C GLU A 136 -1.55 -4.92 9.08
N GLU A 137 -2.62 -4.21 8.72
CA GLU A 137 -3.40 -3.41 9.66
C GLU A 137 -4.88 -3.43 9.29
N ILE A 138 -5.71 -3.36 10.33
CA ILE A 138 -7.12 -3.03 10.26
C ILE A 138 -7.25 -1.66 10.92
N ARG A 139 -7.59 -0.62 10.15
CA ARG A 139 -7.68 0.74 10.64
C ARG A 139 -9.12 1.17 10.81
N ILE A 140 -9.41 1.78 11.95
CA ILE A 140 -10.56 2.65 12.10
C ILE A 140 -10.08 4.05 11.79
N GLU A 141 -10.57 4.66 10.72
CA GLU A 141 -10.24 6.01 10.31
C GLU A 141 -11.41 6.94 10.67
N GLY A 142 -11.14 7.93 11.54
CA GLY A 142 -12.10 8.98 11.87
C GLY A 142 -11.87 10.20 10.99
N HIS A 143 -12.94 10.71 10.38
CA HIS A 143 -12.92 11.88 9.51
C HIS A 143 -13.84 12.98 10.04
N THR A 144 -13.49 14.24 9.76
CA THR A 144 -14.32 15.41 10.10
C THR A 144 -14.53 16.27 8.85
N SER A 145 -15.50 17.19 8.91
CA SER A 145 -15.58 18.29 7.96
C SER A 145 -14.52 19.34 8.29
N GLN A 146 -14.36 20.33 7.40
CA GLN A 146 -13.46 21.47 7.63
C GLN A 146 -13.98 22.46 8.69
N VAL A 147 -15.24 22.32 9.10
CA VAL A 147 -15.90 23.25 10.02
C VAL A 147 -15.41 23.02 11.45
N TRP A 148 -14.96 24.13 12.08
CA TRP A 148 -14.66 24.19 13.51
C TRP A 148 -15.06 25.57 14.05
N PHE A 149 -16.18 25.63 14.74
CA PHE A 149 -16.83 26.90 15.12
C PHE A 149 -15.99 27.80 16.04
N ALA A 150 -15.05 27.23 16.79
CA ALA A 150 -14.20 27.98 17.73
C ALA A 150 -12.85 28.41 17.13
N ALA A 151 -12.56 28.10 15.85
CA ALA A 151 -11.28 28.37 15.25
C ALA A 151 -11.29 29.65 14.40
N ASN A 152 -10.26 30.46 14.58
CA ASN A 152 -10.02 31.66 13.76
C ASN A 152 -8.94 31.41 12.67
N THR A 153 -8.12 30.38 12.82
CA THR A 153 -7.03 30.04 11.93
C THR A 153 -7.17 28.65 11.33
N LEU A 154 -6.48 28.39 10.22
CA LEU A 154 -6.42 27.05 9.61
C LEU A 154 -5.77 26.05 10.59
N GLU A 155 -4.74 26.46 11.31
CA GLU A 155 -4.03 25.63 12.25
C GLU A 155 -4.95 25.17 13.40
N GLU A 156 -5.68 26.09 14.03
CA GLU A 156 -6.65 25.76 15.07
C GLU A 156 -7.73 24.79 14.56
N ARG A 157 -8.26 25.03 13.35
CA ARG A 157 -9.23 24.12 12.74
C ARG A 157 -8.65 22.72 12.51
N TYR A 158 -7.42 22.65 11.98
CA TYR A 158 -6.78 21.38 11.70
C TYR A 158 -6.51 20.58 12.98
N LEU A 159 -5.92 21.21 13.98
CA LEU A 159 -5.57 20.54 15.24
C LEU A 159 -6.82 20.10 16.02
N GLY A 160 -7.82 20.96 16.13
CA GLY A 160 -9.08 20.61 16.80
C GLY A 160 -9.80 19.43 16.11
N ASN A 161 -9.86 19.45 14.79
CA ASN A 161 -10.44 18.35 14.02
C ASN A 161 -9.58 17.07 14.07
N ALA A 162 -8.25 17.19 14.14
CA ALA A 162 -7.35 16.05 14.30
C ALA A 162 -7.57 15.37 15.65
N GLU A 163 -7.65 16.14 16.73
CA GLU A 163 -7.95 15.63 18.08
C GLU A 163 -9.31 14.94 18.11
N LEU A 164 -10.36 15.59 17.59
CA LEU A 164 -11.71 15.03 17.57
C LEU A 164 -11.80 13.74 16.76
N SER A 165 -11.23 13.73 15.57
CA SER A 165 -11.25 12.54 14.70
C SER A 165 -10.48 11.37 15.30
N GLN A 166 -9.32 11.64 15.94
CA GLN A 166 -8.55 10.64 16.67
C GLN A 166 -9.33 10.09 17.89
N ALA A 167 -9.96 10.96 18.66
CA ALA A 167 -10.76 10.55 19.82
C ALA A 167 -11.94 9.67 19.40
N ARG A 168 -12.63 10.00 18.30
CA ARG A 168 -13.74 9.21 17.75
C ARG A 168 -13.29 7.83 17.30
N ALA A 169 -12.22 7.76 16.49
CA ALA A 169 -11.67 6.49 16.05
C ALA A 169 -11.25 5.60 17.23
N LEU A 170 -10.64 6.20 18.26
CA LEU A 170 -10.24 5.49 19.48
C LEU A 170 -11.45 4.97 20.28
N GLU A 171 -12.52 5.73 20.40
CA GLU A 171 -13.74 5.27 21.10
C GLU A 171 -14.42 4.11 20.35
N VAL A 172 -14.45 4.14 19.01
CA VAL A 172 -14.93 3.01 18.22
C VAL A 172 -14.04 1.78 18.42
N LEU A 173 -12.70 1.95 18.38
CA LEU A 173 -11.76 0.87 18.65
C LEU A 173 -11.99 0.25 20.04
N LYS A 174 -12.09 1.07 21.09
CA LYS A 174 -12.34 0.60 22.46
C LYS A 174 -13.65 -0.19 22.53
N TYR A 175 -14.70 0.33 21.91
CA TYR A 175 -15.99 -0.34 21.88
C TYR A 175 -15.90 -1.70 21.23
N CYS A 176 -15.38 -1.76 19.99
CA CYS A 176 -15.23 -2.99 19.23
C CYS A 176 -14.33 -4.01 19.96
N PHE A 177 -13.20 -3.58 20.51
CA PHE A 177 -12.25 -4.46 21.19
C PHE A 177 -12.81 -5.07 22.49
N ASN A 178 -13.80 -4.42 23.13
CA ASN A 178 -14.44 -4.91 24.36
C ASN A 178 -15.60 -5.89 24.09
N LEU A 179 -15.98 -6.12 22.85
CA LEU A 179 -17.03 -7.10 22.51
C LEU A 179 -16.59 -8.51 22.92
N LYS A 180 -17.48 -9.23 23.60
CA LYS A 180 -17.20 -10.61 24.03
C LYS A 180 -17.14 -11.58 22.85
N SER A 181 -17.88 -11.29 21.78
CA SER A 181 -17.97 -12.11 20.57
C SER A 181 -16.66 -12.27 19.79
N ILE A 182 -15.68 -11.37 20.05
CA ILE A 182 -14.37 -11.40 19.35
C ILE A 182 -13.22 -11.93 20.22
N ASN A 183 -13.52 -12.51 21.40
CA ASN A 183 -12.47 -12.91 22.34
C ASN A 183 -11.43 -13.86 21.75
N SER A 184 -11.83 -14.76 20.86
CA SER A 184 -10.90 -15.69 20.16
C SER A 184 -9.95 -15.01 19.18
N TYR A 185 -10.22 -13.77 18.78
CA TYR A 185 -9.42 -13.02 17.82
C TYR A 185 -8.53 -11.95 18.46
N LYS A 186 -8.66 -11.70 19.76
CA LYS A 186 -8.00 -10.57 20.46
C LYS A 186 -6.49 -10.58 20.35
N GLU A 187 -5.84 -11.74 20.46
CA GLU A 187 -4.38 -11.84 20.32
C GLU A 187 -3.88 -11.42 18.94
N TRP A 188 -4.64 -11.74 17.91
CA TRP A 188 -4.35 -11.29 16.56
C TRP A 188 -4.67 -9.80 16.37
N LEU A 189 -5.83 -9.34 16.85
CA LEU A 189 -6.26 -7.95 16.74
C LEU A 189 -5.27 -6.97 17.41
N VAL A 190 -4.68 -7.33 18.55
CA VAL A 190 -3.62 -6.51 19.19
C VAL A 190 -2.47 -6.21 18.22
N LYS A 191 -2.17 -7.11 17.32
CA LYS A 191 -1.07 -6.95 16.36
C LYS A 191 -1.44 -6.06 15.17
N VAL A 192 -2.72 -6.04 14.76
CA VAL A 192 -3.15 -5.44 13.49
C VAL A 192 -4.17 -4.32 13.64
N PHE A 193 -4.90 -4.20 14.76
CA PHE A 193 -6.02 -3.26 14.91
C PHE A 193 -5.55 -1.90 15.41
N ARG A 194 -5.90 -0.82 14.67
CA ARG A 194 -5.43 0.55 14.91
C ARG A 194 -6.58 1.56 14.79
N ALA A 195 -6.41 2.72 15.43
CA ALA A 195 -7.31 3.87 15.34
C ALA A 195 -6.52 5.10 14.87
N ASN A 196 -6.99 5.75 13.82
CA ASN A 196 -6.35 6.88 13.19
C ASN A 196 -7.34 8.03 13.01
N GLY A 197 -6.97 9.22 13.46
CA GLY A 197 -7.70 10.45 13.18
C GLY A 197 -7.11 11.15 11.98
N LEU A 198 -7.91 11.40 10.96
CA LEU A 198 -7.46 12.01 9.70
C LEU A 198 -7.91 13.47 9.54
N SER A 199 -8.52 14.06 10.57
CA SER A 199 -9.04 15.42 10.47
C SER A 199 -9.92 15.57 9.20
N PHE A 200 -9.72 16.61 8.45
CA PHE A 200 -10.37 16.84 7.13
C PHE A 200 -9.39 16.61 5.95
N ALA A 201 -8.39 15.74 6.11
CA ALA A 201 -7.39 15.49 5.06
C ALA A 201 -7.97 14.82 3.80
N LYS A 202 -9.11 14.14 3.92
CA LYS A 202 -9.80 13.48 2.81
C LYS A 202 -11.27 13.92 2.78
N PRO A 203 -11.57 15.16 2.35
CA PRO A 203 -12.94 15.64 2.27
C PRO A 203 -13.69 14.91 1.16
N LEU A 204 -14.99 14.73 1.36
CA LEU A 204 -15.94 14.34 0.32
C LEU A 204 -16.64 15.59 -0.23
N GLU A 205 -17.48 15.41 -1.24
CA GLU A 205 -18.22 16.51 -1.88
C GLU A 205 -19.11 17.29 -0.91
N ASP A 206 -19.58 16.60 0.14
CA ASP A 206 -20.46 17.13 1.17
C ASP A 206 -19.77 17.09 2.53
N ASP A 207 -19.87 18.19 3.30
CA ASP A 207 -19.33 18.28 4.66
C ASP A 207 -19.97 17.23 5.61
N ASP A 208 -21.24 16.90 5.42
CA ASP A 208 -21.90 15.86 6.21
C ASP A 208 -21.34 14.48 5.93
N LYS A 209 -21.12 14.14 4.66
CA LYS A 209 -20.46 12.89 4.26
C LYS A 209 -18.98 12.86 4.64
N SER A 210 -18.36 14.02 4.80
CA SER A 210 -16.98 14.13 5.28
C SER A 210 -16.85 13.72 6.74
N ARG A 211 -17.91 13.85 7.56
CA ARG A 211 -17.96 13.40 8.97
C ARG A 211 -18.35 11.92 9.06
N ARG A 212 -17.39 11.05 8.97
CA ARG A 212 -17.60 9.60 8.85
C ARG A 212 -16.59 8.76 9.62
N VAL A 213 -16.88 7.48 9.74
CA VAL A 213 -15.93 6.46 10.22
C VAL A 213 -15.73 5.43 9.12
N GLU A 214 -14.48 5.10 8.86
CA GLU A 214 -14.08 4.08 7.91
C GLU A 214 -13.37 2.93 8.63
N PHE A 215 -13.68 1.69 8.23
CA PHE A 215 -12.89 0.50 8.54
C PHE A 215 -12.10 0.11 7.30
N ARG A 216 -10.78 0.20 7.38
CA ARG A 216 -9.89 0.00 6.25
C ARG A 216 -8.92 -1.14 6.50
N VAL A 217 -8.78 -2.02 5.52
CA VAL A 217 -7.79 -3.09 5.54
C VAL A 217 -6.54 -2.65 4.79
N ILE A 218 -5.39 -2.71 5.46
CA ILE A 218 -4.07 -2.51 4.86
C ILE A 218 -3.38 -3.86 4.75
N THR A 219 -2.87 -4.17 3.59
CA THR A 219 -2.19 -5.44 3.33
C THR A 219 -0.67 -5.29 3.30
N LYS A 220 0.05 -6.39 3.37
CA LYS A 220 1.52 -6.44 3.35
C LYS A 220 2.14 -6.23 1.96
N ALA A 221 1.34 -6.07 0.91
CA ALA A 221 1.82 -5.96 -0.47
C ALA A 221 2.96 -4.95 -0.66
N ASN A 222 2.86 -3.77 -0.05
CA ASN A 222 3.92 -2.77 -0.13
C ASN A 222 5.24 -3.23 0.49
N LYS A 223 5.19 -4.01 1.59
CA LYS A 223 6.39 -4.56 2.22
C LYS A 223 7.04 -5.64 1.36
N ASP A 224 6.25 -6.45 0.70
CA ASP A 224 6.75 -7.53 -0.16
C ASP A 224 7.36 -6.96 -1.45
N LEU A 225 6.78 -5.90 -2.02
CA LEU A 225 7.39 -5.15 -3.13
C LEU A 225 8.72 -4.48 -2.72
N LEU A 226 8.80 -3.89 -1.53
CA LEU A 226 10.04 -3.29 -1.04
C LEU A 226 11.16 -4.31 -0.85
N LYS A 227 10.87 -5.52 -0.38
CA LYS A 227 11.87 -6.61 -0.26
C LYS A 227 12.50 -6.95 -1.61
N ILE A 228 11.71 -7.00 -2.68
CA ILE A 228 12.23 -7.26 -4.04
C ILE A 228 13.16 -6.13 -4.48
N LEU A 229 12.78 -4.88 -4.24
CA LEU A 229 13.61 -3.72 -4.57
C LEU A 229 14.92 -3.69 -3.77
N ASP A 230 14.91 -4.10 -2.51
CA ASP A 230 16.13 -4.18 -1.69
C ASP A 230 17.05 -5.31 -2.18
N ILE A 231 16.50 -6.46 -2.55
CA ILE A 231 17.26 -7.55 -3.18
C ILE A 231 17.91 -7.06 -4.49
N SER A 232 17.21 -6.23 -5.28
CA SER A 232 17.78 -5.69 -6.53
C SER A 232 18.96 -4.74 -6.29
N LYS A 233 18.94 -3.94 -5.21
CA LYS A 233 20.05 -3.02 -4.85
C LYS A 233 21.31 -3.74 -4.40
N ASP A 234 21.18 -4.84 -3.68
CA ASP A 234 22.33 -5.64 -3.22
C ASP A 234 23.12 -6.26 -4.41
N PHE A 235 22.52 -6.28 -5.60
CA PHE A 235 23.15 -6.73 -6.83
C PHE A 235 23.83 -5.62 -7.65
N GLU A 236 23.50 -4.33 -7.40
CA GLU A 236 24.16 -3.20 -8.06
C GLU A 236 25.51 -2.84 -7.40
N LEU A 237 25.75 -3.29 -6.17
CA LEU A 237 26.94 -2.97 -5.38
C LEU A 237 28.06 -4.04 -5.47
N LYS A 238 27.94 -5.03 -6.33
CA LYS A 238 28.98 -6.05 -6.61
C LYS A 238 29.40 -6.02 -8.08
#